data_899d3a67efff358ac3d3d1e9dbe2ab64
#
_entry.id   899d3a67efff358ac3d3d1e9dbe2ab64
#
_cell.length_a   1.000
_cell.length_b   1.000
_cell.length_c   1.000
_cell.angle_alpha   90.00
_cell.angle_beta   90.00
_cell.angle_gamma   90.00
#
_symmetry.space_group_name_H-M   'P 1'
#
loop_
_entity.id
_entity.type
_entity.pdbx_description
1 polymer ?
#
loop_
_entity_poly.entity_id
_entity_poly.type
_entity_poly.pdbx_seq_one_letter_code
_entity_poly.pdbx_strand_id
1 'polypeptide(L)'
;MEKTWKILESKTFRLRKPEPEDLEFLYKIENNPNYWFVSDSKSPYSKWQLKQHIENTVYDIYTTKELRLVIEEISTGYPIGLIDLFEFDPSHNRIGLGILISDKFTNRGIAGECIKMVTNYCFNILEINQIWCNIDIENIVSIKLFEKSGFIKTGILKQWKFQNGIYKDVLFYQILKNEN
;
A
#
# COMPACT_ATOMS: atom_id res chain seq x y z
N MET A 1 -9.23 25.02 -2.08
CA MET A 1 -8.30 24.10 -1.38
C MET A 1 -8.98 22.97 -0.58
N GLU A 2 -10.26 23.09 -0.18
CA GLU A 2 -10.98 22.03 0.58
C GLU A 2 -11.33 20.75 -0.19
N LYS A 3 -11.29 20.72 -1.51
CA LYS A 3 -11.67 19.54 -2.31
C LYS A 3 -10.63 18.42 -2.35
N THR A 4 -9.35 18.71 -2.12
CA THR A 4 -8.25 17.74 -2.31
C THR A 4 -8.18 16.72 -1.18
N TRP A 5 -8.47 17.13 0.04
CA TRP A 5 -8.41 16.24 1.21
C TRP A 5 -9.53 15.19 1.24
N LYS A 6 -10.68 15.49 0.64
CA LYS A 6 -11.81 14.56 0.55
C LYS A 6 -11.58 13.36 -0.37
N ILE A 7 -10.54 13.38 -1.21
CA ILE A 7 -10.25 12.27 -2.11
C ILE A 7 -9.62 11.06 -1.36
N LEU A 8 -8.92 11.34 -0.26
CA LEU A 8 -8.31 10.35 0.63
C LEU A 8 -9.15 10.08 1.89
N GLU A 9 -10.43 10.45 1.86
CA GLU A 9 -11.36 10.27 2.97
C GLU A 9 -12.70 9.72 2.47
N SER A 10 -13.20 8.70 3.15
CA SER A 10 -14.55 8.16 3.01
C SER A 10 -15.40 8.54 4.22
N LYS A 11 -16.58 7.94 4.34
CA LYS A 11 -17.41 8.10 5.56
C LYS A 11 -16.81 7.40 6.78
N THR A 12 -15.98 6.39 6.56
CA THR A 12 -15.54 5.46 7.59
C THR A 12 -14.03 5.50 7.80
N PHE A 13 -13.26 5.70 6.74
CA PHE A 13 -11.81 5.61 6.75
C PHE A 13 -11.17 6.84 6.13
N ARG A 14 -9.99 7.16 6.63
CA ARG A 14 -9.11 8.20 6.10
C ARG A 14 -7.73 7.62 5.82
N LEU A 15 -7.14 8.03 4.70
CA LEU A 15 -5.76 7.75 4.35
C LEU A 15 -4.93 9.01 4.63
N ARG A 16 -3.97 8.92 5.53
CA ARG A 16 -3.13 10.05 5.94
C ARG A 16 -1.66 9.63 6.06
N LYS A 17 -0.75 10.59 6.01
CA LYS A 17 0.65 10.32 6.30
C LYS A 17 0.82 9.82 7.74
N PRO A 18 1.84 8.99 8.01
CA PRO A 18 2.21 8.62 9.37
C PRO A 18 2.55 9.86 10.21
N GLU A 19 2.12 9.84 11.47
CA GLU A 19 2.43 10.84 12.48
C GLU A 19 3.24 10.20 13.63
N PRO A 20 3.92 10.97 14.50
CA PRO A 20 4.70 10.42 15.60
C PRO A 20 3.93 9.44 16.49
N GLU A 21 2.63 9.64 16.65
CA GLU A 21 1.72 8.81 17.45
C GLU A 21 1.54 7.41 16.86
N ASP A 22 1.80 7.23 15.56
CA ASP A 22 1.69 5.92 14.89
C ASP A 22 2.89 5.00 15.16
N LEU A 23 3.93 5.46 15.84
CA LEU A 23 5.17 4.71 16.03
C LEU A 23 4.91 3.30 16.62
N GLU A 24 4.06 3.20 17.64
CA GLU A 24 3.76 1.91 18.27
C GLU A 24 2.97 0.97 17.35
N PHE A 25 2.07 1.52 16.53
CA PHE A 25 1.35 0.76 15.52
C PHE A 25 2.30 0.25 14.45
N LEU A 26 3.13 1.12 13.89
CA LEU A 26 4.13 0.77 12.88
C LEU A 26 5.11 -0.28 13.42
N TYR A 27 5.58 -0.12 14.67
CA TYR A 27 6.48 -1.08 15.29
C TYR A 27 5.86 -2.49 15.40
N LYS A 28 4.58 -2.57 15.74
CA LYS A 28 3.85 -3.84 15.81
C LYS A 28 3.63 -4.47 14.44
N ILE A 29 3.27 -3.68 13.44
CA ILE A 29 3.01 -4.17 12.07
C ILE A 29 4.31 -4.65 11.43
N GLU A 30 5.35 -3.80 11.41
CA GLU A 30 6.60 -4.09 10.72
C GLU A 30 7.39 -5.25 11.38
N ASN A 31 7.20 -5.48 12.65
CA ASN A 31 7.85 -6.57 13.38
C ASN A 31 6.97 -7.83 13.53
N ASN A 32 5.82 -7.88 12.90
CA ASN A 32 4.98 -9.08 12.89
C ASN A 32 5.45 -10.05 11.79
N PRO A 33 6.00 -11.23 12.15
CA PRO A 33 6.50 -12.17 11.15
C PRO A 33 5.45 -12.63 10.13
N ASN A 34 4.16 -12.58 10.49
CA ASN A 34 3.07 -12.94 9.59
C ASN A 34 2.93 -11.98 8.39
N TYR A 35 3.47 -10.77 8.50
CA TYR A 35 3.42 -9.77 7.43
C TYR A 35 4.71 -9.68 6.62
N TRP A 36 5.82 -10.25 7.11
CA TRP A 36 7.11 -10.18 6.42
C TRP A 36 7.11 -10.81 5.03
N PHE A 37 6.25 -11.81 4.79
CA PHE A 37 6.12 -12.39 3.46
C PHE A 37 5.44 -11.45 2.44
N VAL A 38 4.67 -10.46 2.91
CA VAL A 38 4.04 -9.44 2.07
C VAL A 38 4.98 -8.26 1.84
N SER A 39 5.68 -7.81 2.90
CA SER A 39 6.56 -6.63 2.87
C SER A 39 7.99 -6.92 2.41
N ASP A 40 8.33 -8.20 2.15
CA ASP A 40 9.69 -8.68 1.86
C ASP A 40 10.74 -8.33 2.94
N SER A 41 10.29 -8.00 4.16
CA SER A 41 11.17 -7.73 5.31
C SER A 41 11.91 -8.99 5.73
N LYS A 42 13.19 -8.85 6.06
CA LYS A 42 14.07 -9.96 6.49
C LYS A 42 14.70 -9.74 7.86
N SER A 43 14.46 -8.59 8.45
CA SER A 43 15.00 -8.21 9.76
C SER A 43 14.01 -7.34 10.52
N PRO A 44 14.01 -7.40 11.86
CA PRO A 44 13.17 -6.52 12.66
C PRO A 44 13.61 -5.06 12.53
N TYR A 45 12.65 -4.17 12.63
CA TYR A 45 12.89 -2.72 12.71
C TYR A 45 13.01 -2.27 14.16
N SER A 46 13.95 -1.39 14.44
CA SER A 46 13.97 -0.67 15.72
C SER A 46 12.98 0.49 15.70
N LYS A 47 12.51 0.92 16.89
CA LYS A 47 11.69 2.14 16.98
C LYS A 47 12.43 3.38 16.47
N TRP A 48 13.75 3.42 16.61
CA TRP A 48 14.57 4.49 16.06
C TRP A 48 14.50 4.58 14.54
N GLN A 49 14.63 3.44 13.83
CA GLN A 49 14.51 3.39 12.38
C GLN A 49 13.11 3.85 11.92
N LEU A 50 12.06 3.38 12.60
CA LEU A 50 10.68 3.77 12.26
C LEU A 50 10.42 5.24 12.55
N LYS A 51 10.98 5.79 13.63
CA LYS A 51 10.91 7.22 13.92
C LYS A 51 11.56 8.04 12.81
N GLN A 52 12.76 7.67 12.36
CA GLN A 52 13.43 8.33 11.23
C GLN A 52 12.61 8.22 9.95
N HIS A 53 11.95 7.08 9.73
CA HIS A 53 11.06 6.91 8.58
C HIS A 53 9.84 7.85 8.66
N ILE A 54 9.23 8.01 9.83
CA ILE A 54 8.14 8.97 10.06
C ILE A 54 8.63 10.40 9.80
N GLU A 55 9.78 10.79 10.35
CA GLU A 55 10.37 12.12 10.14
C GLU A 55 10.64 12.40 8.66
N ASN A 56 11.04 11.40 7.88
CA ASN A 56 11.28 11.53 6.44
C ASN A 56 9.98 11.71 5.63
N THR A 57 8.80 11.48 6.20
CA THR A 57 7.53 11.72 5.50
C THR A 57 7.24 13.19 5.22
N VAL A 58 8.04 14.12 5.74
CA VAL A 58 7.94 15.54 5.39
C VAL A 58 8.25 15.78 3.90
N TYR A 59 9.07 14.94 3.29
CA TYR A 59 9.39 15.04 1.87
C TYR A 59 8.21 14.62 1.00
N ASP A 60 8.16 15.15 -0.21
CA ASP A 60 7.13 14.78 -1.18
C ASP A 60 7.51 13.50 -1.95
N ILE A 61 6.53 12.94 -2.63
CA ILE A 61 6.69 11.70 -3.40
C ILE A 61 7.66 11.85 -4.59
N TYR A 62 7.86 13.07 -5.11
CA TYR A 62 8.80 13.32 -6.20
C TYR A 62 10.26 13.21 -5.72
N THR A 63 10.50 13.50 -4.44
CA THR A 63 11.81 13.38 -3.80
C THR A 63 12.08 11.95 -3.34
N THR A 64 11.16 11.36 -2.59
CA THR A 64 11.35 10.04 -1.98
C THR A 64 11.08 8.88 -2.92
N LYS A 65 10.31 9.10 -4.00
CA LYS A 65 9.79 8.09 -4.92
C LYS A 65 8.85 7.08 -4.26
N GLU A 66 8.39 7.40 -3.07
CA GLU A 66 7.47 6.58 -2.28
C GLU A 66 6.54 7.46 -1.42
N LEU A 67 5.39 6.91 -1.07
CA LEU A 67 4.45 7.53 -0.14
C LEU A 67 3.77 6.45 0.68
N ARG A 68 4.02 6.46 1.99
CA ARG A 68 3.30 5.61 2.94
C ARG A 68 2.10 6.36 3.50
N LEU A 69 0.95 5.68 3.55
CA LEU A 69 -0.28 6.18 4.15
C LEU A 69 -0.77 5.21 5.23
N VAL A 70 -1.17 5.77 6.35
CA VAL A 70 -1.89 5.05 7.41
C VAL A 70 -3.37 5.04 7.05
N ILE A 71 -3.99 3.86 7.16
CA ILE A 71 -5.44 3.71 7.08
C ILE A 71 -5.97 3.91 8.50
N GLU A 72 -6.71 4.99 8.71
CA GLU A 72 -7.30 5.34 10.00
C GLU A 72 -8.81 5.17 9.97
N GLU A 73 -9.37 4.52 10.99
CA GLU A 73 -10.82 4.50 11.22
C GLU A 73 -11.25 5.83 11.83
N ILE A 74 -12.10 6.59 11.13
CA ILE A 74 -12.47 7.97 11.52
C ILE A 74 -13.17 8.02 12.88
N SER A 75 -14.02 7.04 13.18
CA SER A 75 -14.82 7.03 14.41
C SER A 75 -13.98 6.89 15.68
N THR A 76 -12.83 6.25 15.59
CA THR A 76 -11.95 5.95 16.73
C THR A 76 -10.63 6.68 16.68
N GLY A 77 -10.21 7.20 15.52
CA GLY A 77 -8.87 7.69 15.26
C GLY A 77 -7.80 6.58 15.24
N TYR A 78 -8.21 5.30 15.18
CA TYR A 78 -7.28 4.17 15.31
C TYR A 78 -6.66 3.80 13.97
N PRO A 79 -5.32 3.58 13.90
CA PRO A 79 -4.67 3.05 12.71
C PRO A 79 -4.97 1.56 12.57
N ILE A 80 -5.47 1.15 11.40
CA ILE A 80 -5.93 -0.21 11.13
C ILE A 80 -5.21 -0.89 9.98
N GLY A 81 -4.37 -0.17 9.25
CA GLY A 81 -3.62 -0.71 8.12
C GLY A 81 -2.69 0.32 7.50
N LEU A 82 -2.02 -0.09 6.44
CA LEU A 82 -1.07 0.72 5.68
C LEU A 82 -1.33 0.59 4.18
N ILE A 83 -1.07 1.66 3.45
CA ILE A 83 -0.91 1.66 2.00
C ILE A 83 0.48 2.20 1.70
N ASP A 84 1.18 1.51 0.83
CA ASP A 84 2.46 1.92 0.29
C ASP A 84 2.34 2.17 -1.20
N LEU A 85 2.66 3.38 -1.61
CA LEU A 85 2.95 3.75 -2.98
C LEU A 85 4.47 3.77 -3.12
N PHE A 86 5.04 2.99 -4.03
CA PHE A 86 6.47 2.79 -4.15
C PHE A 86 6.93 2.79 -5.60
N GLU A 87 8.24 2.96 -5.80
CA GLU A 87 8.84 3.02 -7.14
C GLU A 87 8.11 4.01 -8.06
N PHE A 88 7.80 5.19 -7.53
CA PHE A 88 7.19 6.25 -8.32
C PHE A 88 8.14 6.68 -9.44
N ASP A 89 7.70 6.48 -10.67
CA ASP A 89 8.41 6.87 -11.87
C ASP A 89 7.66 7.99 -12.60
N PRO A 90 7.99 9.27 -12.33
CA PRO A 90 7.32 10.39 -12.96
C PRO A 90 7.59 10.50 -14.46
N SER A 91 8.69 9.93 -14.96
CA SER A 91 9.02 9.96 -16.39
C SER A 91 8.11 9.06 -17.23
N HIS A 92 7.60 7.99 -16.60
CA HIS A 92 6.70 7.03 -17.24
C HIS A 92 5.30 7.03 -16.62
N ASN A 93 5.01 7.95 -15.69
CA ASN A 93 3.72 8.10 -15.00
C ASN A 93 3.18 6.78 -14.43
N ARG A 94 4.04 6.05 -13.71
CA ARG A 94 3.70 4.77 -13.10
C ARG A 94 4.14 4.68 -11.65
N ILE A 95 3.42 3.86 -10.87
CA ILE A 95 3.67 3.68 -9.44
C ILE A 95 3.27 2.28 -9.00
N GLY A 96 4.00 1.71 -8.06
CA GLY A 96 3.65 0.47 -7.38
C GLY A 96 2.68 0.73 -6.23
N LEU A 97 1.81 -0.23 -5.92
CA LEU A 97 0.82 -0.18 -4.84
C LEU A 97 0.89 -1.45 -3.99
N GLY A 98 1.06 -1.26 -2.69
CA GLY A 98 0.90 -2.29 -1.66
C GLY A 98 -0.16 -1.88 -0.64
N ILE A 99 -0.84 -2.87 -0.04
CA ILE A 99 -1.80 -2.65 1.03
C ILE A 99 -1.70 -3.75 2.07
N LEU A 100 -1.80 -3.35 3.33
CA LEU A 100 -1.84 -4.25 4.48
C LEU A 100 -2.94 -3.79 5.44
N ILE A 101 -3.84 -4.70 5.81
CA ILE A 101 -4.86 -4.49 6.84
C ILE A 101 -4.50 -5.37 8.04
N SER A 102 -4.53 -4.80 9.24
CA SER A 102 -4.34 -5.57 10.48
C SER A 102 -5.38 -6.69 10.59
N ASP A 103 -4.95 -7.88 11.07
CA ASP A 103 -5.77 -9.09 11.09
C ASP A 103 -7.17 -8.91 11.67
N LYS A 104 -7.28 -8.10 12.73
CA LYS A 104 -8.54 -7.79 13.41
C LYS A 104 -9.57 -7.08 12.53
N PHE A 105 -9.14 -6.48 11.41
CA PHE A 105 -9.96 -5.66 10.53
C PHE A 105 -10.12 -6.26 9.14
N THR A 106 -9.58 -7.46 8.90
CA THR A 106 -9.72 -8.17 7.63
C THR A 106 -11.16 -8.61 7.36
N ASN A 107 -11.49 -8.92 6.12
CA ASN A 107 -12.81 -9.40 5.66
C ASN A 107 -13.99 -8.43 5.89
N ARG A 108 -13.72 -7.12 6.02
CA ARG A 108 -14.75 -6.08 6.21
C ARG A 108 -14.91 -5.16 4.99
N GLY A 109 -14.31 -5.50 3.86
CA GLY A 109 -14.35 -4.67 2.64
C GLY A 109 -13.42 -3.44 2.66
N ILE A 110 -12.72 -3.18 3.78
CA ILE A 110 -11.87 -1.99 4.00
C ILE A 110 -10.82 -1.84 2.91
N ALA A 111 -10.09 -2.93 2.61
CA ALA A 111 -9.01 -2.89 1.64
C ALA A 111 -9.48 -2.44 0.24
N GLY A 112 -10.62 -2.93 -0.22
CA GLY A 112 -11.19 -2.54 -1.50
C GLY A 112 -11.60 -1.06 -1.56
N GLU A 113 -12.18 -0.54 -0.47
CA GLU A 113 -12.51 0.88 -0.34
C GLU A 113 -11.24 1.76 -0.37
N CYS A 114 -10.22 1.37 0.38
CA CYS A 114 -8.94 2.09 0.43
C CYS A 114 -8.19 2.05 -0.90
N ILE A 115 -8.18 0.91 -1.61
CA ILE A 115 -7.59 0.80 -2.95
C ILE A 115 -8.30 1.76 -3.91
N LYS A 116 -9.63 1.82 -3.87
CA LYS A 116 -10.40 2.75 -4.71
C LYS A 116 -10.04 4.21 -4.42
N MET A 117 -9.91 4.60 -3.15
CA MET A 117 -9.51 5.96 -2.78
C MET A 117 -8.11 6.31 -3.28
N VAL A 118 -7.13 5.43 -3.03
CA VAL A 118 -5.74 5.70 -3.43
C VAL A 118 -5.56 5.65 -4.95
N THR A 119 -6.27 4.79 -5.65
CA THR A 119 -6.28 4.75 -7.13
C THR A 119 -6.82 6.06 -7.70
N ASN A 120 -7.93 6.56 -7.15
CA ASN A 120 -8.50 7.85 -7.53
C ASN A 120 -7.51 9.02 -7.25
N TYR A 121 -6.81 8.99 -6.12
CA TYR A 121 -5.75 9.95 -5.81
C TYR A 121 -4.60 9.89 -6.83
N CYS A 122 -4.11 8.70 -7.15
CA CYS A 122 -3.04 8.52 -8.13
C CYS A 122 -3.43 9.06 -9.52
N PHE A 123 -4.64 8.73 -9.98
CA PHE A 123 -5.09 9.13 -11.31
C PHE A 123 -5.43 10.60 -11.44
N ASN A 124 -6.00 11.22 -10.40
CA ASN A 124 -6.56 12.58 -10.52
C ASN A 124 -5.71 13.66 -9.84
N ILE A 125 -4.84 13.31 -8.90
CA ILE A 125 -3.97 14.27 -8.21
C ILE A 125 -2.52 14.11 -8.64
N LEU A 126 -2.00 12.86 -8.66
CA LEU A 126 -0.64 12.60 -9.12
C LEU A 126 -0.52 12.46 -10.65
N GLU A 127 -1.67 12.46 -11.35
CA GLU A 127 -1.76 12.31 -12.80
C GLU A 127 -1.03 11.06 -13.34
N ILE A 128 -0.97 10.00 -12.53
CA ILE A 128 -0.41 8.70 -12.88
C ILE A 128 -1.24 8.08 -13.99
N ASN A 129 -0.57 7.45 -14.96
CA ASN A 129 -1.22 6.68 -16.01
C ASN A 129 -1.43 5.21 -15.63
N GLN A 130 -0.50 4.65 -14.83
CA GLN A 130 -0.48 3.23 -14.51
C GLN A 130 -0.15 2.97 -13.06
N ILE A 131 -0.96 2.15 -12.40
CA ILE A 131 -0.65 1.59 -11.08
C ILE A 131 -0.43 0.09 -11.24
N TRP A 132 0.61 -0.43 -10.62
CA TRP A 132 0.94 -1.85 -10.67
C TRP A 132 1.14 -2.43 -9.28
N CYS A 133 1.00 -3.75 -9.17
CA CYS A 133 1.37 -4.48 -7.96
C CYS A 133 1.88 -5.88 -8.29
N ASN A 134 2.71 -6.38 -7.38
CA ASN A 134 3.23 -7.73 -7.40
C ASN A 134 2.52 -8.56 -6.33
N ILE A 135 1.95 -9.70 -6.71
CA ILE A 135 1.21 -10.57 -5.79
C ILE A 135 1.78 -11.97 -5.86
N ASP A 136 2.18 -12.51 -4.69
CA ASP A 136 2.58 -13.91 -4.58
C ASP A 136 1.47 -14.82 -5.12
N ILE A 137 1.82 -15.79 -5.95
CA ILE A 137 0.86 -16.69 -6.60
C ILE A 137 -0.02 -17.46 -5.60
N GLU A 138 0.45 -17.65 -4.37
CA GLU A 138 -0.29 -18.33 -3.30
C GLU A 138 -1.19 -17.35 -2.51
N ASN A 139 -1.06 -16.04 -2.68
CA ASN A 139 -1.85 -15.05 -1.96
C ASN A 139 -3.22 -14.82 -2.63
N ILE A 140 -4.08 -15.83 -2.55
CA ILE A 140 -5.42 -15.82 -3.17
C ILE A 140 -6.28 -14.65 -2.68
N VAL A 141 -6.10 -14.22 -1.43
CA VAL A 141 -6.86 -13.10 -0.84
C VAL A 141 -6.52 -11.80 -1.57
N SER A 142 -5.23 -11.50 -1.74
CA SER A 142 -4.79 -10.31 -2.49
C SER A 142 -5.15 -10.39 -3.97
N ILE A 143 -5.00 -11.55 -4.61
CA ILE A 143 -5.42 -11.76 -6.00
C ILE A 143 -6.88 -11.32 -6.19
N LYS A 144 -7.80 -11.90 -5.40
CA LYS A 144 -9.23 -11.56 -5.49
C LYS A 144 -9.53 -10.10 -5.15
N LEU A 145 -8.79 -9.52 -4.22
CA LEU A 145 -8.93 -8.12 -3.82
C LEU A 145 -8.59 -7.18 -4.98
N PHE A 146 -7.42 -7.37 -5.60
CA PHE A 146 -6.96 -6.51 -6.68
C PHE A 146 -7.78 -6.70 -7.95
N GLU A 147 -8.17 -7.94 -8.30
CA GLU A 147 -9.08 -8.20 -9.43
C GLU A 147 -10.44 -7.50 -9.25
N LYS A 148 -11.03 -7.56 -8.05
CA LYS A 148 -12.27 -6.83 -7.73
C LYS A 148 -12.10 -5.32 -7.75
N SER A 149 -10.89 -4.84 -7.57
CA SER A 149 -10.55 -3.41 -7.61
C SER A 149 -10.20 -2.92 -9.02
N GLY A 150 -10.38 -3.77 -10.06
CA GLY A 150 -10.17 -3.42 -11.46
C GLY A 150 -8.75 -3.67 -11.99
N PHE A 151 -7.88 -4.26 -11.19
CA PHE A 151 -6.54 -4.64 -11.67
C PHE A 151 -6.60 -5.88 -12.55
N ILE A 152 -5.84 -5.89 -13.62
CA ILE A 152 -5.76 -6.97 -14.60
C ILE A 152 -4.39 -7.63 -14.50
N LYS A 153 -4.36 -8.96 -14.46
CA LYS A 153 -3.10 -9.72 -14.53
C LYS A 153 -2.51 -9.60 -15.93
N THR A 154 -1.30 -9.04 -16.02
CA THR A 154 -0.59 -8.81 -17.29
C THR A 154 0.67 -9.62 -17.45
N GLY A 155 1.12 -10.29 -16.36
CA GLY A 155 2.33 -11.11 -16.45
C GLY A 155 2.54 -12.04 -15.27
N ILE A 156 3.56 -12.88 -15.39
CA ILE A 156 4.09 -13.74 -14.33
C ILE A 156 5.61 -13.57 -14.31
N LEU A 157 6.12 -13.17 -13.16
CA LEU A 157 7.56 -13.11 -12.89
C LEU A 157 8.00 -14.47 -12.34
N LYS A 158 8.73 -15.24 -13.13
CA LYS A 158 9.14 -16.60 -12.77
C LYS A 158 10.25 -16.60 -11.73
N GLN A 159 10.10 -17.43 -10.68
CA GLN A 159 11.09 -17.61 -9.62
C GLN A 159 11.58 -16.29 -9.00
N TRP A 160 10.66 -15.34 -8.86
CA TRP A 160 10.95 -13.97 -8.50
C TRP A 160 11.25 -13.77 -7.01
N LYS A 161 10.56 -14.53 -6.15
CA LYS A 161 10.77 -14.50 -4.71
C LYS A 161 11.49 -15.74 -4.23
N PHE A 162 12.49 -15.57 -3.36
CA PHE A 162 13.12 -16.64 -2.63
C PHE A 162 12.67 -16.63 -1.17
N GLN A 163 11.94 -17.64 -0.73
CA GLN A 163 11.40 -17.73 0.61
C GLN A 163 11.47 -19.19 1.11
N ASN A 164 11.98 -19.39 2.34
CA ASN A 164 12.08 -20.74 2.97
C ASN A 164 12.76 -21.80 2.09
N GLY A 165 13.82 -21.40 1.37
CA GLY A 165 14.55 -22.32 0.49
C GLY A 165 13.89 -22.59 -0.87
N ILE A 166 12.77 -21.95 -1.19
CA ILE A 166 12.00 -22.20 -2.41
C ILE A 166 11.87 -20.90 -3.21
N TYR A 167 12.03 -21.01 -4.54
CA TYR A 167 11.70 -19.93 -5.46
C TYR A 167 10.21 -19.95 -5.80
N LYS A 168 9.56 -18.79 -5.70
CA LYS A 168 8.14 -18.62 -6.00
C LYS A 168 7.93 -17.68 -7.17
N ASP A 169 6.92 -17.96 -7.95
CA ASP A 169 6.44 -17.06 -8.99
C ASP A 169 5.62 -15.92 -8.37
N VAL A 170 5.66 -14.77 -9.01
CA VAL A 170 4.89 -13.58 -8.63
C VAL A 170 4.02 -13.16 -9.82
N LEU A 171 2.77 -12.85 -9.55
CA LEU A 171 1.84 -12.33 -10.53
C LEU A 171 1.98 -10.82 -10.61
N PHE A 172 2.09 -10.29 -11.84
CA PHE A 172 2.13 -8.86 -12.10
C PHE A 172 0.75 -8.37 -12.54
N TYR A 173 0.20 -7.43 -11.78
CA TYR A 173 -1.11 -6.82 -12.02
C TYR A 173 -0.96 -5.34 -12.31
N GLN A 174 -1.85 -4.81 -13.16
CA GLN A 174 -1.87 -3.40 -13.57
C GLN A 174 -3.30 -2.87 -13.64
N ILE A 175 -3.45 -1.57 -13.42
CA ILE A 175 -4.66 -0.81 -13.74
C ILE A 175 -4.25 0.47 -14.48
N LEU A 176 -4.92 0.78 -15.58
CA LEU A 176 -4.65 1.95 -16.41
C LEU A 176 -5.74 3.01 -16.23
N LYS A 177 -5.35 4.28 -16.29
CA LYS A 177 -6.27 5.41 -16.11
C LYS A 177 -7.42 5.45 -17.12
N ASN A 178 -7.18 5.04 -18.35
CA ASN A 178 -8.15 5.15 -19.47
C ASN A 178 -9.00 3.90 -19.69
N GLU A 179 -8.84 2.87 -18.85
CA GLU A 179 -9.60 1.62 -18.95
C GLU A 179 -10.68 1.49 -17.86
N ASN A 180 -10.94 2.60 -17.12
CA ASN A 180 -11.95 2.69 -16.06
C ASN A 180 -13.14 3.55 -16.47
#